data_c6486841447215c5df65873757b4a01f
#
_entry.id   c6486841447215c5df65873757b4a01f
#
_cell.length_a   1.000
_cell.length_b   1.000
_cell.length_c   1.000
_cell.angle_alpha   90.00
_cell.angle_beta   90.00
_cell.angle_gamma   90.00
#
_symmetry.space_group_name_H-M   'P 1'
#
loop_
_entity.id
_entity.type
_entity.pdbx_description
1 polymer ?
#
loop_
_entity_poly.entity_id
_entity_poly.type
_entity_poly.pdbx_seq_one_letter_code
_entity_poly.pdbx_strand_id
1 'polypeptide(L)'
;MALMIAPSVQWEQLTGQLRSAVPEAFGSDGNPLNLIEGQWSHSGNGKRYATAVDGSELGRIPMIDLETAKRAVKFAANEHESWTRVDLDERRRRVSVCLDLLRAHRNLISYLLMWEIGKPLNLAQDDVDRCISGVEWYVEQIEPMLAGRTPLGLISNIASWNYPYSVLMHAVLVQALAGNAVIAKTPTDGGLFSLTIGFALARRCGLPVSLVSGSGGALSEALVRNQDVAALAFVGGKSNGRDIAASLYDRDKRYMLEMEGVNCYGIWDYSNWNDLAAQIKKGYAYGKQRCTAYVRFVVRRSLLPRFLDAYLPVLKSLKIGNPLLVDSPDAPLPLLDFGPLINPRKVEELRVMYSEAVGAGAINLFEGELNEDRFLPGQDISAYLAPISLLNVPRNCRLHHNEPFGPIDSIVVVDRVEELISEMNISNGNLVSSIACDDPTTAREIGAELRSFKVGINQMRSRGDNDEVFGGMGASWKGCFVGGSYLVQSVTCSKPGERPYGNFPDYTLLPERR
;
A
#
# COMPACT_ATOMS: atom_id res chain seq x y z
N MET A 1 10.03 -15.51 31.84
CA MET A 1 10.52 -14.12 32.02
C MET A 1 9.40 -13.19 31.62
N ALA A 2 9.30 -12.01 32.20
CA ALA A 2 8.22 -11.09 31.82
C ALA A 2 8.58 -10.42 30.49
N LEU A 3 7.64 -10.40 29.53
CA LEU A 3 7.80 -9.68 28.29
C LEU A 3 7.95 -8.17 28.54
N MET A 4 8.74 -7.51 27.68
CA MET A 4 8.93 -6.06 27.72
C MET A 4 9.09 -5.50 26.31
N ILE A 5 8.80 -4.20 26.12
CA ILE A 5 9.15 -3.51 24.86
C ILE A 5 10.68 -3.47 24.77
N ALA A 6 11.21 -3.90 23.63
CA ALA A 6 12.66 -3.94 23.42
C ALA A 6 13.28 -2.53 23.60
N PRO A 7 14.44 -2.42 24.30
CA PRO A 7 15.07 -1.12 24.51
C PRO A 7 15.35 -0.34 23.23
N SER A 8 15.71 -1.05 22.15
CA SER A 8 16.01 -0.46 20.83
C SER A 8 14.83 0.21 20.13
N VAL A 9 13.59 -0.08 20.56
CA VAL A 9 12.37 0.44 19.94
C VAL A 9 11.48 1.22 20.90
N GLN A 10 12.01 1.68 22.03
CA GLN A 10 11.28 2.55 22.96
C GLN A 10 10.87 3.85 22.27
N TRP A 11 9.57 4.21 22.34
CA TRP A 11 9.01 5.33 21.56
C TRP A 11 9.68 6.68 21.87
N GLU A 12 9.93 6.97 23.14
CA GLU A 12 10.59 8.19 23.58
C GLU A 12 12.02 8.31 23.03
N GLN A 13 12.74 7.19 22.96
CA GLN A 13 14.10 7.15 22.39
C GLN A 13 14.05 7.38 20.89
N LEU A 14 13.13 6.71 20.18
CA LEU A 14 12.98 6.86 18.73
C LEU A 14 12.60 8.30 18.35
N THR A 15 11.66 8.90 19.07
CA THR A 15 11.27 10.30 18.82
C THR A 15 12.37 11.29 19.18
N GLY A 16 13.20 10.98 20.18
CA GLY A 16 14.43 11.72 20.47
C GLY A 16 15.43 11.67 19.31
N GLN A 17 15.71 10.49 18.79
CA GLN A 17 16.57 10.31 17.62
C GLN A 17 16.00 11.01 16.38
N LEU A 18 14.71 10.88 16.14
CA LEU A 18 14.03 11.49 15.01
C LEU A 18 14.10 13.02 15.05
N ARG A 19 13.82 13.64 16.20
CA ARG A 19 13.93 15.09 16.40
C ARG A 19 15.38 15.58 16.30
N SER A 20 16.34 14.77 16.68
CA SER A 20 17.77 15.09 16.47
C SER A 20 18.16 15.00 15.00
N ALA A 21 17.62 14.04 14.25
CA ALA A 21 17.89 13.87 12.83
C ALA A 21 17.27 14.99 11.97
N VAL A 22 16.03 15.40 12.26
CA VAL A 22 15.26 16.38 11.46
C VAL A 22 14.50 17.37 12.37
N PRO A 23 15.22 18.19 13.17
CA PRO A 23 14.61 19.09 14.17
C PRO A 23 13.64 20.10 13.56
N GLU A 24 13.87 20.54 12.32
CA GLU A 24 13.01 21.50 11.62
C GLU A 24 11.60 20.97 11.34
N ALA A 25 11.41 19.65 11.33
CA ALA A 25 10.13 19.03 11.02
C ALA A 25 9.20 18.88 12.24
N PHE A 26 9.61 19.40 13.40
CA PHE A 26 8.86 19.27 14.66
C PHE A 26 8.56 20.60 15.30
N GLY A 27 7.35 20.72 15.86
CA GLY A 27 6.97 21.85 16.72
C GLY A 27 7.61 21.77 18.10
N SER A 28 7.49 22.86 18.87
CA SER A 28 7.96 22.93 20.25
C SER A 28 7.25 21.93 21.18
N ASP A 29 6.06 21.45 20.76
CA ASP A 29 5.28 20.41 21.44
C ASP A 29 5.73 18.98 21.07
N GLY A 30 6.76 18.85 20.21
CA GLY A 30 7.32 17.58 19.76
C GLY A 30 6.48 16.84 18.70
N ASN A 31 5.41 17.45 18.19
CA ASN A 31 4.60 16.87 17.12
C ASN A 31 5.15 17.22 15.74
N PRO A 32 4.97 16.34 14.73
CA PRO A 32 5.33 16.63 13.36
C PRO A 32 4.57 17.85 12.80
N LEU A 33 5.23 18.58 11.92
CA LEU A 33 4.69 19.72 11.19
C LEU A 33 4.30 19.33 9.77
N ASN A 34 3.59 20.20 9.07
CA ASN A 34 3.41 20.10 7.62
C ASN A 34 4.56 20.78 6.88
N LEU A 35 5.00 20.19 5.76
CA LEU A 35 5.95 20.81 4.85
C LEU A 35 5.18 21.54 3.74
N ILE A 36 4.96 22.83 3.91
CA ILE A 36 4.22 23.70 2.99
C ILE A 36 5.02 24.95 2.66
N GLU A 37 4.88 25.47 1.45
CA GLU A 37 5.58 26.66 0.99
C GLU A 37 7.12 26.58 1.21
N GLY A 38 7.67 25.35 1.11
CA GLY A 38 9.09 25.06 1.29
C GLY A 38 9.58 25.04 2.72
N GLN A 39 8.70 25.20 3.70
CA GLN A 39 9.04 25.30 5.13
C GLN A 39 8.16 24.37 5.96
N TRP A 40 8.70 23.91 7.07
CA TRP A 40 7.94 23.19 8.10
C TRP A 40 7.17 24.19 8.93
N SER A 41 5.86 24.06 8.96
CA SER A 41 4.98 25.02 9.62
C SER A 41 3.90 24.36 10.45
N HIS A 42 3.60 24.98 11.59
CA HIS A 42 2.48 24.60 12.45
C HIS A 42 1.17 25.03 11.80
N SER A 43 0.19 24.13 11.79
CA SER A 43 -1.13 24.44 11.23
C SER A 43 -2.21 23.73 12.05
N GLY A 44 -3.12 24.53 12.59
CA GLY A 44 -4.36 24.08 13.23
C GLY A 44 -4.22 23.18 14.47
N ASN A 45 -5.37 22.75 14.97
CA ASN A 45 -5.44 21.78 16.08
C ASN A 45 -5.15 20.37 15.58
N GLY A 46 -4.12 19.72 16.13
CA GLY A 46 -3.74 18.36 15.75
C GLY A 46 -4.81 17.33 16.16
N LYS A 47 -5.01 16.32 15.31
CA LYS A 47 -5.82 15.13 15.64
C LYS A 47 -4.95 14.12 16.39
N ARG A 48 -5.48 13.51 17.46
CA ARG A 48 -4.81 12.41 18.18
C ARG A 48 -4.38 11.31 17.20
N TYR A 49 -3.14 10.86 17.34
CA TYR A 49 -2.54 9.79 16.57
C TYR A 49 -2.07 8.68 17.51
N ALA A 50 -2.68 7.51 17.42
CA ALA A 50 -2.40 6.37 18.26
C ALA A 50 -1.90 5.19 17.44
N THR A 51 -1.06 4.35 18.04
CA THR A 51 -0.61 3.10 17.46
C THR A 51 -1.69 2.02 17.52
N ALA A 52 -1.68 1.13 16.53
CA ALA A 52 -2.47 -0.09 16.58
C ALA A 52 -1.84 -1.19 17.45
N VAL A 53 -0.57 -1.04 17.86
CA VAL A 53 0.16 -2.07 18.61
C VAL A 53 -0.42 -2.26 20.01
N ASP A 54 -0.76 -1.17 20.70
CA ASP A 54 -1.27 -1.20 22.08
C ASP A 54 -2.21 -0.05 22.42
N GLY A 55 -2.64 0.74 21.42
CA GLY A 55 -3.55 1.88 21.59
C GLY A 55 -2.90 3.13 22.18
N SER A 56 -1.60 3.12 22.49
CA SER A 56 -0.90 4.28 23.07
C SER A 56 -0.84 5.46 22.09
N GLU A 57 -0.75 6.68 22.64
CA GLU A 57 -0.65 7.89 21.82
C GLU A 57 0.79 8.09 21.36
N LEU A 58 0.99 8.18 20.04
CA LEU A 58 2.27 8.48 19.41
C LEU A 58 2.50 9.99 19.27
N GLY A 59 1.43 10.78 19.21
CA GLY A 59 1.47 12.21 19.00
C GLY A 59 0.20 12.73 18.34
N ARG A 60 0.31 13.82 17.57
CA ARG A 60 -0.83 14.47 16.90
C ARG A 60 -0.54 14.73 15.42
N ILE A 61 -1.54 14.45 14.57
CA ILE A 61 -1.48 14.74 13.13
C ILE A 61 -1.79 16.23 12.93
N PRO A 62 -0.91 17.02 12.29
CA PRO A 62 -1.13 18.44 12.06
C PRO A 62 -2.12 18.67 10.91
N MET A 63 -3.41 18.83 11.23
CA MET A 63 -4.48 18.95 10.23
C MET A 63 -4.51 20.34 9.60
N ILE A 64 -4.42 20.44 8.26
CA ILE A 64 -4.60 21.71 7.53
C ILE A 64 -6.01 21.87 7.00
N ASP A 65 -6.40 23.11 6.78
CA ASP A 65 -7.63 23.46 6.08
C ASP A 65 -7.45 23.53 4.55
N LEU A 66 -8.55 23.73 3.84
CA LEU A 66 -8.57 23.79 2.39
C LEU A 66 -7.74 24.96 1.83
N GLU A 67 -7.81 26.11 2.45
CA GLU A 67 -7.10 27.31 1.95
C GLU A 67 -5.59 27.17 2.12
N THR A 68 -5.14 26.61 3.23
CA THR A 68 -3.72 26.25 3.42
C THR A 68 -3.27 25.20 2.39
N ALA A 69 -4.09 24.18 2.10
CA ALA A 69 -3.78 23.21 1.06
C ALA A 69 -3.70 23.84 -0.35
N LYS A 70 -4.58 24.78 -0.68
CA LYS A 70 -4.51 25.52 -1.96
C LYS A 70 -3.23 26.33 -2.07
N ARG A 71 -2.80 27.01 -0.99
CA ARG A 71 -1.51 27.73 -0.99
C ARG A 71 -0.33 26.78 -1.18
N ALA A 72 -0.33 25.61 -0.48
CA ALA A 72 0.69 24.59 -0.64
C ALA A 72 0.78 24.09 -2.10
N VAL A 73 -0.36 23.82 -2.74
CA VAL A 73 -0.44 23.42 -4.15
C VAL A 73 0.11 24.51 -5.06
N LYS A 74 -0.30 25.76 -4.86
CA LYS A 74 0.17 26.88 -5.69
C LYS A 74 1.68 27.07 -5.59
N PHE A 75 2.23 27.02 -4.38
CA PHE A 75 3.67 27.09 -4.17
C PHE A 75 4.42 25.95 -4.86
N ALA A 76 3.98 24.69 -4.66
CA ALA A 76 4.60 23.53 -5.27
C ALA A 76 4.54 23.56 -6.81
N ALA A 77 3.45 24.07 -7.39
CA ALA A 77 3.34 24.27 -8.83
C ALA A 77 4.36 25.29 -9.34
N ASN A 78 4.55 26.42 -8.63
CA ASN A 78 5.56 27.40 -8.98
C ASN A 78 6.99 26.85 -8.80
N GLU A 79 7.23 26.03 -7.78
CA GLU A 79 8.54 25.38 -7.54
C GLU A 79 8.94 24.47 -8.70
N HIS A 80 7.98 23.82 -9.38
CA HIS A 80 8.23 23.05 -10.59
C HIS A 80 8.93 23.86 -11.67
N GLU A 81 8.61 25.14 -11.87
CA GLU A 81 9.21 25.97 -12.91
C GLU A 81 10.73 26.12 -12.76
N SER A 82 11.22 26.17 -11.53
CA SER A 82 12.66 26.18 -11.25
C SER A 82 13.27 24.78 -11.33
N TRP A 83 12.56 23.76 -10.88
CA TRP A 83 13.04 22.39 -10.85
C TRP A 83 13.20 21.78 -12.25
N THR A 84 12.30 22.09 -13.17
CA THR A 84 12.38 21.59 -14.55
C THR A 84 13.61 22.10 -15.31
N ARG A 85 14.26 23.18 -14.82
CA ARG A 85 15.53 23.71 -15.38
C ARG A 85 16.77 23.02 -14.82
N VAL A 86 16.64 22.26 -13.75
CA VAL A 86 17.73 21.45 -13.18
C VAL A 86 17.97 20.28 -14.12
N ASP A 87 19.24 20.13 -14.57
CA ASP A 87 19.59 19.03 -15.47
C ASP A 87 19.44 17.66 -14.82
N LEU A 88 19.45 16.61 -15.63
CA LEU A 88 19.21 15.26 -15.15
C LEU A 88 20.33 14.78 -14.21
N ASP A 89 21.58 15.14 -14.46
CA ASP A 89 22.71 14.69 -13.64
C ASP A 89 22.65 15.30 -12.24
N GLU A 90 22.27 16.56 -12.13
CA GLU A 90 22.08 17.19 -10.82
C GLU A 90 20.84 16.62 -10.10
N ARG A 91 19.74 16.32 -10.81
CA ARG A 91 18.60 15.61 -10.24
C ARG A 91 18.98 14.22 -9.71
N ARG A 92 19.74 13.45 -10.50
CA ARG A 92 20.31 12.15 -10.10
C ARG A 92 21.15 12.28 -8.84
N ARG A 93 22.07 13.25 -8.82
CA ARG A 93 22.93 13.50 -7.67
C ARG A 93 22.13 13.80 -6.39
N ARG A 94 21.13 14.69 -6.46
CA ARG A 94 20.28 15.03 -5.30
C ARG A 94 19.45 13.85 -4.81
N VAL A 95 18.89 13.07 -5.72
CA VAL A 95 18.14 11.86 -5.36
C VAL A 95 19.08 10.83 -4.74
N SER A 96 20.27 10.59 -5.29
CA SER A 96 21.25 9.65 -4.71
C SER A 96 21.67 10.06 -3.30
N VAL A 97 21.95 11.34 -3.07
CA VAL A 97 22.25 11.84 -1.71
C VAL A 97 21.07 11.60 -0.75
N CYS A 98 19.85 11.79 -1.23
CA CYS A 98 18.65 11.48 -0.43
C CYS A 98 18.57 9.98 -0.08
N LEU A 99 18.86 9.10 -1.04
CA LEU A 99 18.89 7.63 -0.80
C LEU A 99 19.96 7.24 0.23
N ASP A 100 21.14 7.86 0.19
CA ASP A 100 22.19 7.63 1.18
C ASP A 100 21.75 8.06 2.59
N LEU A 101 21.05 9.19 2.70
CA LEU A 101 20.48 9.65 3.97
C LEU A 101 19.37 8.71 4.46
N LEU A 102 18.49 8.23 3.58
CA LEU A 102 17.47 7.23 3.94
C LEU A 102 18.13 5.93 4.42
N ARG A 103 19.18 5.48 3.76
CA ARG A 103 19.95 4.28 4.15
C ARG A 103 20.61 4.47 5.52
N ALA A 104 21.17 5.62 5.80
CA ALA A 104 21.75 5.94 7.10
C ALA A 104 20.71 5.92 8.23
N HIS A 105 19.44 6.23 7.93
CA HIS A 105 18.34 6.23 8.89
C HIS A 105 17.42 5.01 8.77
N ARG A 106 17.79 3.97 8.02
CA ARG A 106 16.99 2.79 7.72
C ARG A 106 16.37 2.15 8.97
N ASN A 107 17.17 1.92 10.00
CA ASN A 107 16.66 1.27 11.21
C ASN A 107 15.68 2.17 11.97
N LEU A 108 15.96 3.46 12.10
CA LEU A 108 15.03 4.41 12.73
C LEU A 108 13.68 4.42 11.98
N ILE A 109 13.70 4.53 10.66
CA ILE A 109 12.49 4.50 9.83
C ILE A 109 11.74 3.18 10.00
N SER A 110 12.44 2.05 10.01
CA SER A 110 11.82 0.74 10.21
C SER A 110 11.15 0.62 11.58
N TYR A 111 11.79 1.11 12.63
CA TYR A 111 11.21 1.10 13.98
C TYR A 111 9.99 2.02 14.11
N LEU A 112 10.00 3.18 13.43
CA LEU A 112 8.81 4.04 13.34
C LEU A 112 7.67 3.32 12.63
N LEU A 113 7.92 2.59 11.52
CA LEU A 113 6.90 1.79 10.82
C LEU A 113 6.34 0.67 11.70
N MET A 114 7.17 0.05 12.56
CA MET A 114 6.67 -0.94 13.52
C MET A 114 5.64 -0.34 14.47
N TRP A 115 5.90 0.83 15.00
CA TRP A 115 4.98 1.54 15.89
C TRP A 115 3.74 2.06 15.15
N GLU A 116 3.93 2.73 14.02
CA GLU A 116 2.85 3.43 13.33
C GLU A 116 1.84 2.50 12.66
N ILE A 117 2.31 1.39 12.09
CA ILE A 117 1.47 0.50 11.26
C ILE A 117 1.60 -0.98 11.62
N GLY A 118 2.24 -1.29 12.75
CA GLY A 118 2.28 -2.65 13.30
C GLY A 118 3.06 -3.67 12.48
N LYS A 119 3.94 -3.26 11.56
CA LYS A 119 4.76 -4.19 10.77
C LYS A 119 5.77 -4.93 11.65
N PRO A 120 5.96 -6.25 11.51
CA PRO A 120 7.17 -6.94 12.00
C PRO A 120 8.44 -6.32 11.40
N LEU A 121 9.56 -6.40 12.13
CA LEU A 121 10.82 -5.73 11.76
C LEU A 121 11.28 -6.04 10.32
N ASN A 122 11.31 -7.31 9.93
CA ASN A 122 11.72 -7.72 8.59
C ASN A 122 10.88 -7.06 7.50
N LEU A 123 9.56 -6.96 7.69
CA LEU A 123 8.65 -6.35 6.72
C LEU A 123 8.76 -4.81 6.72
N ALA A 124 9.07 -4.20 7.87
CA ALA A 124 9.35 -2.78 7.96
C ALA A 124 10.66 -2.42 7.26
N GLN A 125 11.69 -3.24 7.44
CA GLN A 125 12.97 -3.11 6.74
C GLN A 125 12.83 -3.31 5.24
N ASP A 126 12.10 -4.35 4.80
CA ASP A 126 11.79 -4.60 3.39
C ASP A 126 11.09 -3.41 2.72
N ASP A 127 10.22 -2.70 3.44
CA ASP A 127 9.52 -1.52 2.89
C ASP A 127 10.50 -0.39 2.58
N VAL A 128 11.45 -0.13 3.48
CA VAL A 128 12.50 0.88 3.29
C VAL A 128 13.49 0.45 2.20
N ASP A 129 13.97 -0.79 2.26
CA ASP A 129 14.96 -1.33 1.32
C ASP A 129 14.45 -1.34 -0.12
N ARG A 130 13.18 -1.72 -0.33
CA ARG A 130 12.54 -1.69 -1.66
C ARG A 130 12.36 -0.27 -2.19
N CYS A 131 12.11 0.69 -1.31
CA CYS A 131 12.09 2.10 -1.73
C CYS A 131 13.47 2.51 -2.24
N ILE A 132 14.52 2.26 -1.45
CA ILE A 132 15.89 2.65 -1.80
C ILE A 132 16.34 1.96 -3.09
N SER A 133 16.31 0.63 -3.13
CA SER A 133 16.77 -0.13 -4.31
C SER A 133 15.95 0.13 -5.57
N GLY A 134 14.64 0.32 -5.42
CA GLY A 134 13.79 0.65 -6.55
C GLY A 134 14.09 2.03 -7.14
N VAL A 135 14.33 3.04 -6.28
CA VAL A 135 14.70 4.39 -6.77
C VAL A 135 16.13 4.41 -7.33
N GLU A 136 17.08 3.65 -6.76
CA GLU A 136 18.43 3.46 -7.33
C GLU A 136 18.38 2.95 -8.75
N TRP A 137 17.55 1.93 -9.00
CA TRP A 137 17.32 1.42 -10.34
C TRP A 137 16.84 2.51 -11.31
N TYR A 138 15.93 3.40 -10.87
CA TYR A 138 15.51 4.54 -11.71
C TYR A 138 16.63 5.58 -11.89
N VAL A 139 17.45 5.86 -10.89
CA VAL A 139 18.62 6.76 -11.03
C VAL A 139 19.52 6.27 -12.16
N GLU A 140 19.72 4.96 -12.28
CA GLU A 140 20.54 4.34 -13.32
C GLU A 140 19.84 4.29 -14.69
N GLN A 141 18.54 3.97 -14.71
CA GLN A 141 17.83 3.60 -15.93
C GLN A 141 16.96 4.71 -16.55
N ILE A 142 16.78 5.87 -15.88
CA ILE A 142 15.75 6.86 -16.26
C ILE A 142 16.07 7.64 -17.54
N GLU A 143 17.34 7.79 -17.93
CA GLU A 143 17.74 8.64 -19.05
C GLU A 143 17.06 8.26 -20.38
N PRO A 144 17.11 6.99 -20.83
CA PRO A 144 16.39 6.59 -22.03
C PRO A 144 14.86 6.70 -21.87
N MET A 145 14.33 6.60 -20.65
CA MET A 145 12.90 6.76 -20.39
C MET A 145 12.43 8.21 -20.54
N LEU A 146 13.33 9.18 -20.37
CA LEU A 146 13.07 10.62 -20.51
C LEU A 146 13.33 11.15 -21.93
N ALA A 147 13.89 10.35 -22.83
CA ALA A 147 14.21 10.78 -24.18
C ALA A 147 12.98 11.33 -24.92
N GLY A 148 13.03 12.61 -25.34
CA GLY A 148 11.93 13.28 -26.03
C GLY A 148 10.68 13.54 -25.17
N ARG A 149 10.80 13.51 -23.83
CA ARG A 149 9.70 13.71 -22.88
C ARG A 149 9.95 14.92 -22.00
N THR A 150 8.88 15.58 -21.60
CA THR A 150 8.90 16.71 -20.66
C THR A 150 8.10 16.38 -19.41
N PRO A 151 8.52 16.84 -18.21
CA PRO A 151 7.74 16.68 -16.97
C PRO A 151 6.36 17.35 -17.10
N LEU A 152 5.36 16.78 -16.44
CA LEU A 152 3.98 17.30 -16.49
C LEU A 152 3.78 18.55 -15.64
N GLY A 153 4.47 18.67 -14.50
CA GLY A 153 4.25 19.75 -13.55
C GLY A 153 4.18 19.27 -12.11
N LEU A 154 3.18 19.72 -11.36
CA LEU A 154 2.93 19.25 -10.00
C LEU A 154 2.20 17.92 -10.00
N ILE A 155 2.77 16.92 -9.31
CA ILE A 155 2.15 15.62 -9.08
C ILE A 155 1.62 15.56 -7.65
N SER A 156 0.33 15.26 -7.49
CA SER A 156 -0.29 15.00 -6.19
C SER A 156 -0.30 13.52 -5.88
N ASN A 157 0.10 13.13 -4.67
CA ASN A 157 0.13 11.76 -4.20
C ASN A 157 -0.77 11.58 -2.96
N ILE A 158 -1.74 10.69 -3.06
CA ILE A 158 -2.63 10.27 -1.97
C ILE A 158 -2.50 8.77 -1.85
N ALA A 159 -1.68 8.31 -0.90
CA ALA A 159 -1.40 6.89 -0.75
C ALA A 159 -2.03 6.28 0.50
N SER A 160 -2.14 4.96 0.48
CA SER A 160 -2.53 4.14 1.62
C SER A 160 -1.40 4.07 2.66
N TRP A 161 -1.77 3.78 3.89
CA TRP A 161 -0.87 3.69 5.06
C TRP A 161 0.05 2.48 5.05
N ASN A 162 -0.26 1.42 4.31
CA ASN A 162 0.38 0.10 4.46
C ASN A 162 1.80 0.00 3.87
N TYR A 163 2.16 0.85 2.92
CA TYR A 163 3.51 0.92 2.32
C TYR A 163 3.98 2.37 2.13
N PRO A 164 4.33 3.07 3.23
CA PRO A 164 4.73 4.48 3.15
C PRO A 164 6.00 4.69 2.33
N TYR A 165 6.94 3.75 2.34
CA TYR A 165 8.20 3.87 1.63
C TYR A 165 8.19 3.24 0.25
N SER A 166 7.93 1.94 0.12
CA SER A 166 8.02 1.25 -1.17
C SER A 166 6.92 1.61 -2.17
N VAL A 167 5.87 2.33 -1.72
CA VAL A 167 4.83 2.84 -2.62
C VAL A 167 4.89 4.37 -2.68
N LEU A 168 4.69 5.08 -1.55
CA LEU A 168 4.58 6.55 -1.59
C LEU A 168 5.93 7.23 -1.77
N MET A 169 6.90 6.99 -0.88
CA MET A 169 8.20 7.66 -0.96
C MET A 169 8.96 7.30 -2.24
N HIS A 170 8.88 6.03 -2.66
CA HIS A 170 9.40 5.58 -3.96
C HIS A 170 8.80 6.40 -5.13
N ALA A 171 7.46 6.52 -5.20
CA ALA A 171 6.81 7.30 -6.26
C ALA A 171 7.23 8.77 -6.22
N VAL A 172 7.29 9.40 -5.04
CA VAL A 172 7.71 10.79 -4.84
C VAL A 172 9.12 11.03 -5.38
N LEU A 173 10.08 10.16 -5.04
CA LEU A 173 11.48 10.32 -5.48
C LEU A 173 11.64 10.11 -6.99
N VAL A 174 10.95 9.12 -7.58
CA VAL A 174 10.98 8.90 -9.04
C VAL A 174 10.30 10.06 -9.79
N GLN A 175 9.18 10.58 -9.28
CA GLN A 175 8.50 11.74 -9.87
C GLN A 175 9.38 13.00 -9.84
N ALA A 176 10.10 13.24 -8.73
CA ALA A 176 11.05 14.33 -8.62
C ALA A 176 12.26 14.13 -9.57
N LEU A 177 12.81 12.90 -9.64
CA LEU A 177 13.88 12.55 -10.59
C LEU A 177 13.46 12.79 -12.04
N ALA A 178 12.19 12.49 -12.39
CA ALA A 178 11.63 12.76 -13.70
C ALA A 178 11.41 14.26 -14.00
N GLY A 179 11.68 15.16 -13.03
CA GLY A 179 11.62 16.62 -13.20
C GLY A 179 10.33 17.28 -12.74
N ASN A 180 9.48 16.57 -11.99
CA ASN A 180 8.22 17.11 -11.46
C ASN A 180 8.40 17.66 -10.04
N ALA A 181 7.58 18.63 -9.65
CA ALA A 181 7.34 18.91 -8.24
C ALA A 181 6.30 17.95 -7.67
N VAL A 182 6.35 17.69 -6.37
CA VAL A 182 5.53 16.68 -5.74
C VAL A 182 4.90 17.18 -4.45
N ILE A 183 3.60 16.98 -4.32
CA ILE A 183 2.89 17.17 -3.05
C ILE A 183 2.28 15.83 -2.62
N ALA A 184 2.52 15.41 -1.38
CA ALA A 184 1.94 14.19 -0.84
C ALA A 184 1.06 14.49 0.36
N LYS A 185 -0.03 13.74 0.46
CA LYS A 185 -0.89 13.73 1.65
C LYS A 185 -0.50 12.58 2.56
N THR A 186 -0.18 12.88 3.82
CA THR A 186 0.04 11.85 4.84
C THR A 186 -1.20 10.94 4.96
N PRO A 187 -1.04 9.62 4.96
CA PRO A 187 -2.13 8.71 5.27
C PRO A 187 -2.77 9.03 6.63
N THR A 188 -4.06 8.77 6.77
CA THR A 188 -4.80 9.17 7.99
C THR A 188 -4.48 8.26 9.19
N ASP A 189 -4.14 7.00 8.92
CA ASP A 189 -4.03 5.96 9.95
C ASP A 189 -2.60 5.44 10.15
N GLY A 190 -1.59 5.96 9.43
CA GLY A 190 -0.20 5.50 9.60
C GLY A 190 0.80 6.26 8.75
N GLY A 191 2.08 6.17 9.10
CA GLY A 191 3.19 6.74 8.32
C GLY A 191 3.47 8.23 8.59
N LEU A 192 2.94 8.83 9.65
CA LEU A 192 3.15 10.25 9.95
C LEU A 192 4.63 10.55 10.26
N PHE A 193 5.20 9.88 11.24
CA PHE A 193 6.58 10.12 11.69
C PHE A 193 7.60 9.58 10.67
N SER A 194 7.35 8.40 10.13
CA SER A 194 8.22 7.79 9.12
C SER A 194 8.27 8.60 7.81
N LEU A 195 7.16 9.15 7.34
CA LEU A 195 7.16 10.05 6.17
C LEU A 195 7.77 11.42 6.49
N THR A 196 7.59 11.93 7.70
CA THR A 196 8.17 13.21 8.12
C THR A 196 9.69 13.20 7.96
N ILE A 197 10.40 12.15 8.44
CA ILE A 197 11.85 12.07 8.22
C ILE A 197 12.19 11.92 6.73
N GLY A 198 11.47 11.09 5.96
CA GLY A 198 11.73 10.92 4.52
C GLY A 198 11.60 12.23 3.74
N PHE A 199 10.54 13.00 3.99
CA PHE A 199 10.32 14.29 3.33
C PHE A 199 11.29 15.38 3.81
N ALA A 200 11.68 15.38 5.09
CA ALA A 200 12.68 16.31 5.59
C ALA A 200 14.06 16.07 4.93
N LEU A 201 14.48 14.82 4.85
CA LEU A 201 15.72 14.46 4.17
C LEU A 201 15.67 14.80 2.67
N ALA A 202 14.57 14.50 1.99
CA ALA A 202 14.38 14.86 0.59
C ALA A 202 14.43 16.39 0.37
N ARG A 203 13.79 17.16 1.26
CA ARG A 203 13.81 18.63 1.17
C ARG A 203 15.22 19.21 1.40
N ARG A 204 15.97 18.68 2.37
CA ARG A 204 17.38 19.06 2.59
C ARG A 204 18.29 18.79 1.37
N CYS A 205 17.97 17.76 0.58
CA CYS A 205 18.66 17.49 -0.69
C CYS A 205 18.21 18.44 -1.82
N GLY A 206 17.30 19.40 -1.55
CA GLY A 206 16.81 20.35 -2.53
C GLY A 206 15.81 19.75 -3.51
N LEU A 207 15.12 18.66 -3.15
CA LEU A 207 14.03 18.11 -3.95
C LEU A 207 12.73 18.92 -3.75
N PRO A 208 11.94 19.15 -4.80
CA PRO A 208 10.72 19.97 -4.76
C PRO A 208 9.55 19.15 -4.21
N VAL A 209 9.60 18.83 -2.92
CA VAL A 209 8.61 18.00 -2.23
C VAL A 209 7.87 18.78 -1.16
N SER A 210 6.57 18.50 -1.01
CA SER A 210 5.69 19.02 0.04
C SER A 210 4.92 17.88 0.70
N LEU A 211 4.70 17.97 2.01
CA LEU A 211 3.96 16.98 2.79
C LEU A 211 2.85 17.65 3.59
N VAL A 212 1.61 17.26 3.35
CA VAL A 212 0.44 17.83 4.02
C VAL A 212 -0.41 16.77 4.69
N SER A 213 -0.99 17.10 5.84
CA SER A 213 -1.89 16.22 6.57
C SER A 213 -3.27 16.84 6.66
N GLY A 214 -4.31 16.03 6.44
CA GLY A 214 -5.69 16.50 6.50
C GLY A 214 -6.71 15.45 6.10
N SER A 215 -7.99 15.77 6.24
CA SER A 215 -9.07 14.92 5.78
C SER A 215 -9.08 14.85 4.25
N GLY A 216 -9.14 13.63 3.68
CA GLY A 216 -9.17 13.43 2.23
C GLY A 216 -10.31 14.17 1.54
N GLY A 217 -11.51 14.12 2.12
CA GLY A 217 -12.68 14.85 1.59
C GLY A 217 -12.50 16.37 1.62
N ALA A 218 -12.02 16.91 2.76
CA ALA A 218 -11.81 18.36 2.91
C ALA A 218 -10.71 18.90 1.97
N LEU A 219 -9.66 18.13 1.71
CA LEU A 219 -8.55 18.53 0.86
C LEU A 219 -8.73 18.17 -0.63
N SER A 220 -9.82 17.50 -1.01
CA SER A 220 -10.03 16.99 -2.38
C SER A 220 -10.03 18.10 -3.42
N GLU A 221 -10.58 19.29 -3.11
CA GLU A 221 -10.57 20.42 -4.04
C GLU A 221 -9.15 20.91 -4.35
N ALA A 222 -8.26 20.91 -3.36
CA ALA A 222 -6.87 21.33 -3.53
C ALA A 222 -6.00 20.23 -4.17
N LEU A 223 -6.09 18.99 -3.68
CA LEU A 223 -5.14 17.92 -4.03
C LEU A 223 -5.58 17.07 -5.23
N VAL A 224 -6.88 17.06 -5.54
CA VAL A 224 -7.45 16.22 -6.63
C VAL A 224 -7.92 17.08 -7.79
N ARG A 225 -8.78 18.07 -7.51
CA ARG A 225 -9.49 18.83 -8.55
C ARG A 225 -8.80 20.11 -9.00
N ASN A 226 -7.83 20.61 -8.25
CA ASN A 226 -7.12 21.84 -8.55
C ASN A 226 -6.40 21.75 -9.91
N GLN A 227 -6.56 22.76 -10.76
CA GLN A 227 -5.98 22.82 -12.10
C GLN A 227 -4.44 22.87 -12.10
N ASP A 228 -3.81 23.39 -11.03
CA ASP A 228 -2.36 23.44 -10.89
C ASP A 228 -1.74 22.04 -10.63
N VAL A 229 -2.56 21.03 -10.29
CA VAL A 229 -2.14 19.64 -10.19
C VAL A 229 -2.22 18.98 -11.56
N ALA A 230 -1.08 18.68 -12.16
CA ALA A 230 -0.98 18.11 -13.51
C ALA A 230 -1.32 16.61 -13.56
N ALA A 231 -0.97 15.86 -12.50
CA ALA A 231 -1.32 14.47 -12.39
C ALA A 231 -1.59 14.05 -10.95
N LEU A 232 -2.41 13.00 -10.78
CA LEU A 232 -2.76 12.42 -9.49
C LEU A 232 -2.34 10.96 -9.43
N ALA A 233 -1.59 10.59 -8.40
CA ALA A 233 -1.34 9.21 -7.99
C ALA A 233 -2.15 8.90 -6.73
N PHE A 234 -3.01 7.89 -6.80
CA PHE A 234 -3.87 7.45 -5.69
C PHE A 234 -3.71 5.96 -5.46
N VAL A 235 -3.53 5.57 -4.22
CA VAL A 235 -3.59 4.17 -3.77
C VAL A 235 -4.53 4.10 -2.57
N GLY A 236 -5.61 3.33 -2.68
CA GLY A 236 -6.59 3.24 -1.60
C GLY A 236 -7.82 2.40 -1.92
N GLY A 237 -8.82 2.50 -1.05
CA GLY A 237 -10.06 1.74 -1.19
C GLY A 237 -10.87 2.11 -2.44
N LYS A 238 -11.62 1.15 -2.95
CA LYS A 238 -12.41 1.24 -4.20
C LYS A 238 -13.45 2.36 -4.19
N SER A 239 -14.09 2.61 -3.04
CA SER A 239 -15.07 3.71 -2.91
C SER A 239 -14.42 5.06 -3.18
N ASN A 240 -13.34 5.38 -2.46
CA ASN A 240 -12.62 6.64 -2.64
C ASN A 240 -12.05 6.79 -4.06
N GLY A 241 -11.50 5.71 -4.63
CA GLY A 241 -10.99 5.71 -6.00
C GLY A 241 -12.07 6.00 -7.05
N ARG A 242 -13.29 5.46 -6.87
CA ARG A 242 -14.44 5.76 -7.74
C ARG A 242 -14.87 7.22 -7.65
N ASP A 243 -14.95 7.77 -6.44
CA ASP A 243 -15.32 9.17 -6.22
C ASP A 243 -14.30 10.12 -6.85
N ILE A 244 -13.00 9.80 -6.72
CA ILE A 244 -11.92 10.53 -7.38
C ILE A 244 -12.08 10.44 -8.90
N ALA A 245 -12.23 9.24 -9.47
CA ALA A 245 -12.38 9.05 -10.91
C ALA A 245 -13.58 9.82 -11.46
N ALA A 246 -14.72 9.79 -10.76
CA ALA A 246 -15.91 10.56 -11.13
C ALA A 246 -15.66 12.08 -11.09
N SER A 247 -14.88 12.55 -10.12
CA SER A 247 -14.56 13.98 -9.98
C SER A 247 -13.55 14.49 -11.04
N LEU A 248 -12.84 13.58 -11.72
CA LEU A 248 -11.86 13.90 -12.76
C LEU A 248 -12.38 13.68 -14.19
N TYR A 249 -13.61 13.22 -14.33
CA TYR A 249 -14.20 12.84 -15.61
C TYR A 249 -14.15 13.93 -16.69
N ASP A 250 -14.42 15.17 -16.31
CA ASP A 250 -14.47 16.35 -17.19
C ASP A 250 -13.18 17.19 -17.16
N ARG A 251 -12.08 16.62 -16.65
CA ARG A 251 -10.82 17.32 -16.50
C ARG A 251 -9.72 16.68 -17.33
N ASP A 252 -8.99 17.48 -18.06
CA ASP A 252 -7.77 17.04 -18.75
C ASP A 252 -6.63 16.90 -17.74
N LYS A 253 -6.75 15.88 -16.89
CA LYS A 253 -5.78 15.56 -15.85
C LYS A 253 -5.38 14.10 -15.94
N ARG A 254 -4.08 13.84 -15.92
CA ARG A 254 -3.57 12.49 -15.88
C ARG A 254 -3.72 11.90 -14.48
N TYR A 255 -4.02 10.60 -14.39
CA TYR A 255 -4.17 9.94 -13.10
C TYR A 255 -3.76 8.47 -13.14
N MET A 256 -3.35 7.97 -11.99
CA MET A 256 -3.03 6.57 -11.67
C MET A 256 -3.80 6.23 -10.39
N LEU A 257 -4.88 5.47 -10.50
CA LEU A 257 -5.73 5.11 -9.37
C LEU A 257 -5.65 3.60 -9.14
N GLU A 258 -4.82 3.20 -8.19
CA GLU A 258 -4.77 1.82 -7.67
C GLU A 258 -5.83 1.63 -6.61
N MET A 259 -6.68 0.63 -6.80
CA MET A 259 -7.78 0.30 -5.91
C MET A 259 -7.72 -1.19 -5.53
N GLU A 260 -8.54 -1.58 -4.59
CA GLU A 260 -8.68 -2.95 -4.12
C GLU A 260 -9.23 -3.91 -5.18
N GLY A 261 -8.92 -5.20 -5.04
CA GLY A 261 -9.47 -6.31 -5.81
C GLY A 261 -9.51 -7.59 -4.99
N VAL A 262 -10.38 -8.54 -5.36
CA VAL A 262 -10.41 -9.86 -4.73
C VAL A 262 -9.44 -10.78 -5.47
N ASN A 263 -8.15 -10.66 -5.13
CA ASN A 263 -7.12 -11.48 -5.78
C ASN A 263 -7.32 -12.97 -5.44
N CYS A 264 -7.30 -13.80 -6.48
CA CYS A 264 -7.70 -15.20 -6.36
C CYS A 264 -6.54 -16.15 -6.68
N TYR A 265 -6.51 -17.29 -6.02
CA TYR A 265 -5.68 -18.43 -6.36
C TYR A 265 -6.58 -19.61 -6.76
N GLY A 266 -6.58 -19.96 -8.05
CA GLY A 266 -7.27 -21.14 -8.57
C GLY A 266 -6.41 -22.40 -8.40
N ILE A 267 -6.96 -23.47 -7.87
CA ILE A 267 -6.29 -24.77 -7.70
C ILE A 267 -6.99 -25.78 -8.60
N TRP A 268 -6.29 -26.18 -9.67
CA TRP A 268 -6.79 -27.05 -10.74
C TRP A 268 -5.72 -28.04 -11.18
N ASP A 269 -5.93 -29.34 -10.97
CA ASP A 269 -4.98 -30.43 -11.28
C ASP A 269 -3.53 -30.17 -10.82
N TYR A 270 -3.35 -29.97 -9.50
CA TYR A 270 -2.06 -29.62 -8.89
C TYR A 270 -1.60 -30.66 -7.88
N SER A 271 -0.29 -30.93 -7.86
CA SER A 271 0.29 -31.97 -7.00
C SER A 271 1.35 -31.50 -6.01
N ASN A 272 1.97 -30.32 -6.21
CA ASN A 272 3.04 -29.82 -5.31
C ASN A 272 2.49 -29.06 -4.10
N TRP A 273 1.85 -29.80 -3.18
CA TRP A 273 1.18 -29.25 -2.00
C TRP A 273 2.13 -28.55 -1.02
N ASN A 274 3.39 -29.01 -0.92
CA ASN A 274 4.38 -28.38 -0.03
C ASN A 274 4.74 -26.99 -0.49
N ASP A 275 4.92 -26.78 -1.78
CA ASP A 275 5.18 -25.47 -2.35
C ASP A 275 3.96 -24.54 -2.18
N LEU A 276 2.75 -25.04 -2.44
CA LEU A 276 1.52 -24.29 -2.23
C LEU A 276 1.39 -23.85 -0.76
N ALA A 277 1.66 -24.75 0.21
CA ALA A 277 1.63 -24.43 1.63
C ALA A 277 2.64 -23.31 1.99
N ALA A 278 3.87 -23.37 1.45
CA ALA A 278 4.89 -22.35 1.64
C ALA A 278 4.44 -20.99 1.07
N GLN A 279 3.86 -20.99 -0.12
CA GLN A 279 3.30 -19.77 -0.75
C GLN A 279 2.15 -19.20 0.08
N ILE A 280 1.22 -20.03 0.56
CA ILE A 280 0.10 -19.61 1.42
C ILE A 280 0.64 -18.96 2.68
N LYS A 281 1.63 -19.56 3.35
CA LYS A 281 2.25 -18.98 4.55
C LYS A 281 2.85 -17.61 4.28
N LYS A 282 3.66 -17.50 3.23
CA LYS A 282 4.20 -16.20 2.77
C LYS A 282 3.09 -15.21 2.42
N GLY A 283 1.97 -15.69 1.89
CA GLY A 283 0.78 -14.90 1.57
C GLY A 283 0.16 -14.20 2.78
N TYR A 284 0.30 -14.77 3.99
CA TYR A 284 -0.19 -14.18 5.25
C TYR A 284 0.70 -13.08 5.82
N ALA A 285 1.89 -12.85 5.24
CA ALA A 285 2.76 -11.76 5.71
C ALA A 285 1.98 -10.44 5.84
N TYR A 286 2.21 -9.74 6.96
CA TYR A 286 1.51 -8.50 7.31
C TYR A 286 -0.01 -8.66 7.50
N GLY A 287 -0.51 -9.85 7.83
CA GLY A 287 -1.95 -10.10 8.01
C GLY A 287 -2.79 -9.82 6.76
N LYS A 288 -2.21 -10.03 5.58
CA LYS A 288 -2.86 -9.74 4.27
C LYS A 288 -3.26 -8.26 4.06
N GLN A 289 -2.70 -7.32 4.80
CA GLN A 289 -2.91 -5.88 4.63
C GLN A 289 -2.12 -5.34 3.41
N ARG A 290 -2.28 -5.98 2.25
CA ARG A 290 -1.57 -5.67 0.99
C ARG A 290 -2.52 -5.78 -0.19
N CYS A 291 -2.46 -4.82 -1.11
CA CYS A 291 -3.27 -4.80 -2.33
C CYS A 291 -3.10 -6.04 -3.23
N THR A 292 -1.96 -6.74 -3.12
CA THR A 292 -1.67 -7.98 -3.86
C THR A 292 -1.84 -9.24 -3.00
N ALA A 293 -2.51 -9.17 -1.83
CA ALA A 293 -2.80 -10.36 -1.03
C ALA A 293 -3.86 -11.23 -1.69
N TYR A 294 -3.64 -12.53 -1.67
CA TYR A 294 -4.62 -13.51 -2.14
C TYR A 294 -5.59 -13.82 -1.01
N VAL A 295 -6.85 -13.49 -1.21
CA VAL A 295 -7.92 -13.58 -0.20
C VAL A 295 -9.00 -14.58 -0.58
N ARG A 296 -8.90 -15.15 -1.79
CA ARG A 296 -9.81 -16.19 -2.27
C ARG A 296 -9.04 -17.34 -2.88
N PHE A 297 -9.41 -18.56 -2.48
CA PHE A 297 -8.96 -19.81 -3.09
C PHE A 297 -10.14 -20.46 -3.80
N VAL A 298 -10.00 -20.73 -5.09
CA VAL A 298 -11.03 -21.42 -5.88
C VAL A 298 -10.50 -22.81 -6.19
N VAL A 299 -11.11 -23.84 -5.62
CA VAL A 299 -10.54 -25.19 -5.55
C VAL A 299 -11.43 -26.19 -6.26
N ARG A 300 -10.86 -26.98 -7.19
CA ARG A 300 -11.55 -28.13 -7.78
C ARG A 300 -11.98 -29.11 -6.68
N ARG A 301 -13.25 -29.55 -6.69
CA ARG A 301 -13.83 -30.39 -5.65
C ARG A 301 -13.00 -31.62 -5.31
N SER A 302 -12.47 -32.30 -6.33
CA SER A 302 -11.63 -33.50 -6.13
C SER A 302 -10.33 -33.23 -5.38
N LEU A 303 -9.83 -31.98 -5.38
CA LEU A 303 -8.60 -31.57 -4.72
C LEU A 303 -8.83 -30.96 -3.32
N LEU A 304 -10.10 -30.68 -2.94
CA LEU A 304 -10.41 -30.01 -1.68
C LEU A 304 -9.80 -30.71 -0.45
N PRO A 305 -9.87 -32.05 -0.28
CA PRO A 305 -9.27 -32.69 0.88
C PRO A 305 -7.76 -32.45 0.96
N ARG A 306 -7.04 -32.61 -0.14
CA ARG A 306 -5.59 -32.36 -0.20
C ARG A 306 -5.24 -30.89 0.00
N PHE A 307 -6.05 -29.98 -0.54
CA PHE A 307 -5.89 -28.54 -0.30
C PHE A 307 -6.03 -28.23 1.20
N LEU A 308 -7.05 -28.76 1.87
CA LEU A 308 -7.26 -28.53 3.30
C LEU A 308 -6.15 -29.13 4.15
N ASP A 309 -5.62 -30.33 3.77
CA ASP A 309 -4.46 -30.95 4.43
C ASP A 309 -3.20 -30.07 4.35
N ALA A 310 -3.02 -29.30 3.27
CA ALA A 310 -1.92 -28.36 3.11
C ALA A 310 -2.21 -26.99 3.77
N TYR A 311 -3.43 -26.50 3.67
CA TYR A 311 -3.85 -25.15 4.05
C TYR A 311 -4.04 -24.97 5.57
N LEU A 312 -4.80 -25.87 6.23
CA LEU A 312 -5.14 -25.69 7.65
C LEU A 312 -3.91 -25.73 8.58
N PRO A 313 -2.89 -26.61 8.38
CA PRO A 313 -1.67 -26.55 9.17
C PRO A 313 -0.92 -25.22 9.03
N VAL A 314 -0.96 -24.58 7.86
CA VAL A 314 -0.37 -23.23 7.67
C VAL A 314 -1.04 -22.24 8.59
N LEU A 315 -2.38 -22.17 8.61
CA LEU A 315 -3.12 -21.23 9.46
C LEU A 315 -2.77 -21.42 10.95
N LYS A 316 -2.69 -22.66 11.40
CA LYS A 316 -2.32 -23.03 12.78
C LYS A 316 -0.88 -22.66 13.14
N SER A 317 0.02 -22.58 12.13
CA SER A 317 1.45 -22.27 12.32
C SER A 317 1.77 -20.79 12.34
N LEU A 318 0.81 -19.91 12.05
CA LEU A 318 1.03 -18.47 11.96
C LEU A 318 1.37 -17.88 13.33
N LYS A 319 2.39 -17.03 13.34
CA LYS A 319 2.87 -16.34 14.54
C LYS A 319 2.36 -14.91 14.53
N ILE A 320 1.44 -14.63 15.46
CA ILE A 320 0.78 -13.32 15.60
C ILE A 320 1.11 -12.76 16.97
N GLY A 321 1.40 -11.49 17.09
CA GLY A 321 1.68 -10.87 18.37
C GLY A 321 2.18 -9.44 18.25
N ASN A 322 2.55 -8.86 19.37
CA ASN A 322 3.14 -7.54 19.43
C ASN A 322 4.57 -7.58 18.86
N PRO A 323 4.87 -6.84 17.77
CA PRO A 323 6.17 -6.90 17.11
C PRO A 323 7.31 -6.24 17.90
N LEU A 324 7.01 -5.53 18.98
CA LEU A 324 7.97 -4.76 19.78
C LEU A 324 8.48 -5.49 21.02
N LEU A 325 7.90 -6.67 21.34
CA LEU A 325 8.17 -7.35 22.61
C LEU A 325 9.34 -8.32 22.51
N VAL A 326 10.12 -8.36 23.58
CA VAL A 326 11.20 -9.30 23.81
C VAL A 326 11.10 -9.89 25.23
N ASP A 327 11.75 -11.02 25.46
CA ASP A 327 11.82 -11.70 26.77
C ASP A 327 13.02 -11.27 27.60
N SER A 328 13.99 -10.57 26.98
CA SER A 328 15.15 -9.96 27.67
C SER A 328 15.65 -8.74 26.87
N PRO A 329 16.36 -7.78 27.50
CA PRO A 329 16.83 -6.54 26.86
C PRO A 329 17.69 -6.76 25.61
N ASP A 330 18.47 -7.84 25.59
CA ASP A 330 19.39 -8.18 24.52
C ASP A 330 18.80 -9.16 23.49
N ALA A 331 17.57 -9.61 23.70
CA ALA A 331 16.91 -10.53 22.76
C ALA A 331 16.57 -9.83 21.43
N PRO A 332 16.67 -10.55 20.30
CA PRO A 332 16.21 -10.01 19.02
C PRO A 332 14.68 -9.83 19.01
N LEU A 333 14.21 -8.84 18.25
CA LEU A 333 12.77 -8.66 18.02
C LEU A 333 12.13 -9.92 17.42
N PRO A 334 10.87 -10.23 17.74
CA PRO A 334 10.24 -11.48 17.39
C PRO A 334 10.03 -11.63 15.89
N LEU A 335 10.27 -12.83 15.37
CA LEU A 335 9.91 -13.21 14.01
C LEU A 335 8.42 -13.59 13.96
N LEU A 336 7.59 -12.63 13.59
CA LEU A 336 6.14 -12.78 13.43
C LEU A 336 5.76 -12.83 11.94
N ASP A 337 4.70 -13.55 11.63
CA ASP A 337 4.06 -13.47 10.30
C ASP A 337 3.32 -12.13 10.16
N PHE A 338 2.67 -11.67 11.24
CA PHE A 338 2.08 -10.32 11.30
C PHE A 338 1.81 -9.85 12.75
N GLY A 339 1.66 -8.54 12.89
CA GLY A 339 1.27 -7.83 14.09
C GLY A 339 -0.21 -7.45 14.09
N PRO A 340 -0.59 -6.26 14.60
CA PRO A 340 -1.97 -5.77 14.56
C PRO A 340 -2.43 -5.44 13.14
N LEU A 341 -3.74 -5.33 12.96
CA LEU A 341 -4.34 -4.58 11.87
C LEU A 341 -4.17 -3.08 12.14
N ILE A 342 -4.44 -2.25 11.14
CA ILE A 342 -4.16 -0.82 11.24
C ILE A 342 -4.88 -0.10 12.40
N ASN A 343 -6.03 -0.57 12.82
CA ASN A 343 -6.78 -0.03 13.95
C ASN A 343 -7.89 -0.99 14.39
N PRO A 344 -8.47 -0.79 15.61
CA PRO A 344 -9.58 -1.61 16.11
C PRO A 344 -10.84 -1.57 15.24
N ARG A 345 -11.10 -0.43 14.58
CA ARG A 345 -12.25 -0.30 13.67
C ARG A 345 -12.16 -1.27 12.49
N LYS A 346 -10.95 -1.55 12.00
CA LYS A 346 -10.75 -2.54 10.92
C LYS A 346 -11.04 -3.95 11.40
N VAL A 347 -10.67 -4.29 12.63
CA VAL A 347 -11.02 -5.59 13.24
C VAL A 347 -12.54 -5.74 13.33
N GLU A 348 -13.23 -4.70 13.82
CA GLU A 348 -14.70 -4.71 13.94
C GLU A 348 -15.38 -4.86 12.56
N GLU A 349 -14.92 -4.10 11.56
CA GLU A 349 -15.41 -4.23 10.17
C GLU A 349 -15.31 -5.67 9.66
N LEU A 350 -14.16 -6.33 9.90
CA LEU A 350 -13.92 -7.70 9.47
C LEU A 350 -14.77 -8.72 10.23
N ARG A 351 -14.99 -8.51 11.54
CA ARG A 351 -15.90 -9.34 12.34
C ARG A 351 -17.35 -9.21 11.89
N VAL A 352 -17.78 -8.01 11.50
CA VAL A 352 -19.11 -7.80 10.90
C VAL A 352 -19.22 -8.54 9.56
N MET A 353 -18.22 -8.43 8.67
CA MET A 353 -18.22 -9.17 7.40
C MET A 353 -18.25 -10.70 7.61
N TYR A 354 -17.51 -11.18 8.60
CA TYR A 354 -17.51 -12.59 9.00
C TYR A 354 -18.90 -13.03 9.47
N SER A 355 -19.50 -12.30 10.42
CA SER A 355 -20.82 -12.61 10.98
C SER A 355 -21.92 -12.59 9.92
N GLU A 356 -21.90 -11.62 9.01
CA GLU A 356 -22.80 -11.55 7.85
C GLU A 356 -22.67 -12.80 6.96
N ALA A 357 -21.43 -13.22 6.67
CA ALA A 357 -21.20 -14.37 5.81
C ALA A 357 -21.66 -15.69 6.46
N VAL A 358 -21.35 -15.90 7.73
CA VAL A 358 -21.79 -17.09 8.48
C VAL A 358 -23.31 -17.10 8.66
N GLY A 359 -23.91 -15.95 9.01
CA GLY A 359 -25.36 -15.81 9.12
C GLY A 359 -26.11 -16.06 7.81
N ALA A 360 -25.46 -15.83 6.67
CA ALA A 360 -26.00 -16.11 5.34
C ALA A 360 -25.74 -17.56 4.86
N GLY A 361 -25.01 -18.37 5.63
CA GLY A 361 -24.77 -19.80 5.34
C GLY A 361 -23.36 -20.17 4.90
N ALA A 362 -22.37 -19.27 5.01
CA ALA A 362 -20.97 -19.64 4.87
C ALA A 362 -20.55 -20.62 5.98
N ILE A 363 -19.70 -21.59 5.65
CA ILE A 363 -19.20 -22.56 6.62
C ILE A 363 -17.90 -22.02 7.21
N ASN A 364 -17.83 -21.88 8.54
CA ASN A 364 -16.60 -21.58 9.24
C ASN A 364 -15.68 -22.81 9.23
N LEU A 365 -14.60 -22.75 8.46
CA LEU A 365 -13.59 -23.82 8.39
C LEU A 365 -12.51 -23.69 9.46
N PHE A 366 -12.19 -22.45 9.80
CA PHE A 366 -11.14 -22.15 10.76
C PHE A 366 -11.35 -20.74 11.33
N GLU A 367 -11.28 -20.65 12.64
CA GLU A 367 -11.14 -19.40 13.37
C GLU A 367 -9.99 -19.59 14.35
N GLY A 368 -8.93 -18.80 14.15
CA GLY A 368 -7.75 -18.85 15.00
C GLY A 368 -7.95 -18.13 16.31
N GLU A 369 -7.03 -18.33 17.21
CA GLU A 369 -6.96 -17.65 18.51
C GLU A 369 -5.66 -16.89 18.64
N LEU A 370 -5.68 -15.79 19.40
CA LEU A 370 -4.48 -15.03 19.76
C LEU A 370 -3.80 -15.73 20.95
N ASN A 371 -2.49 -15.92 20.86
CA ASN A 371 -1.72 -16.47 21.97
C ASN A 371 -1.38 -15.34 22.96
N GLU A 372 -1.94 -15.39 24.16
CA GLU A 372 -1.74 -14.38 25.21
C GLU A 372 -0.27 -14.18 25.60
N ASP A 373 0.56 -15.25 25.49
CA ASP A 373 2.01 -15.17 25.75
C ASP A 373 2.79 -14.25 24.81
N ARG A 374 2.12 -13.66 23.81
CA ARG A 374 2.72 -12.73 22.83
C ARG A 374 2.31 -11.28 23.05
N PHE A 375 1.74 -10.98 24.22
CA PHE A 375 1.26 -9.65 24.60
C PHE A 375 1.66 -9.32 26.04
N LEU A 376 1.75 -8.03 26.36
CA LEU A 376 1.91 -7.61 27.75
C LEU A 376 0.62 -7.85 28.53
N PRO A 377 0.70 -8.16 29.84
CA PRO A 377 -0.49 -8.24 30.68
C PRO A 377 -1.29 -6.94 30.62
N GLY A 378 -2.57 -7.02 30.26
CA GLY A 378 -3.46 -5.86 30.15
C GLY A 378 -3.24 -4.97 28.92
N GLN A 379 -2.41 -5.39 27.95
CA GLN A 379 -2.26 -4.68 26.67
C GLN A 379 -3.60 -4.61 25.94
N ASP A 380 -3.88 -3.46 25.32
CA ASP A 380 -4.99 -3.35 24.35
C ASP A 380 -4.66 -4.15 23.08
N ILE A 381 -5.40 -5.24 22.87
CA ILE A 381 -5.27 -6.11 21.70
C ILE A 381 -6.45 -5.99 20.73
N SER A 382 -7.27 -4.97 20.87
CA SER A 382 -8.46 -4.75 20.04
C SER A 382 -8.17 -4.59 18.54
N ALA A 383 -6.93 -4.23 18.18
CA ALA A 383 -6.48 -4.16 16.79
C ALA A 383 -5.95 -5.50 16.24
N TYR A 384 -5.94 -6.57 17.03
CA TYR A 384 -5.44 -7.88 16.56
C TYR A 384 -6.59 -8.80 16.16
N LEU A 385 -6.39 -9.51 15.06
CA LEU A 385 -7.33 -10.50 14.56
C LEU A 385 -6.56 -11.76 14.13
N ALA A 386 -6.91 -12.89 14.71
CA ALA A 386 -6.40 -14.19 14.27
C ALA A 386 -6.99 -14.58 12.90
N PRO A 387 -6.35 -15.48 12.12
CA PRO A 387 -6.82 -15.86 10.80
C PRO A 387 -8.21 -16.51 10.84
N ILE A 388 -9.02 -16.17 9.86
CA ILE A 388 -10.35 -16.77 9.65
C ILE A 388 -10.39 -17.34 8.24
N SER A 389 -11.00 -18.53 8.09
CA SER A 389 -11.24 -19.15 6.79
C SER A 389 -12.68 -19.61 6.66
N LEU A 390 -13.34 -19.18 5.60
CA LEU A 390 -14.73 -19.50 5.31
C LEU A 390 -14.85 -20.29 4.02
N LEU A 391 -15.72 -21.31 4.02
CA LEU A 391 -16.06 -22.09 2.83
C LEU A 391 -17.40 -21.63 2.27
N ASN A 392 -17.45 -21.47 0.95
CA ASN A 392 -18.65 -21.16 0.18
C ASN A 392 -19.41 -19.91 0.70
N VAL A 393 -18.70 -18.80 0.86
CA VAL A 393 -19.33 -17.50 1.17
C VAL A 393 -20.40 -17.18 0.12
N PRO A 394 -21.66 -16.93 0.52
CA PRO A 394 -22.75 -16.64 -0.42
C PRO A 394 -22.48 -15.39 -1.27
N ARG A 395 -22.90 -15.43 -2.54
CA ARG A 395 -22.67 -14.35 -3.51
C ARG A 395 -23.31 -13.00 -3.16
N ASN A 396 -24.32 -12.98 -2.29
CA ASN A 396 -24.95 -11.75 -1.80
C ASN A 396 -24.22 -11.10 -0.63
N CYS A 397 -23.16 -11.73 -0.09
CA CYS A 397 -22.39 -11.17 1.01
C CYS A 397 -21.30 -10.20 0.54
N ARG A 398 -21.01 -9.18 1.35
CA ARG A 398 -19.93 -8.23 1.08
C ARG A 398 -18.59 -8.93 0.89
N LEU A 399 -18.25 -9.89 1.74
CA LEU A 399 -16.99 -10.66 1.69
C LEU A 399 -16.81 -11.41 0.35
N HIS A 400 -17.89 -11.66 -0.40
CA HIS A 400 -17.82 -12.29 -1.72
C HIS A 400 -17.28 -11.34 -2.80
N HIS A 401 -17.48 -10.02 -2.66
CA HIS A 401 -17.18 -9.02 -3.69
C HIS A 401 -16.09 -8.00 -3.29
N ASN A 402 -15.82 -7.88 -2.00
CA ASN A 402 -14.90 -6.88 -1.48
C ASN A 402 -13.65 -7.54 -0.90
N GLU A 403 -12.52 -6.89 -1.07
CA GLU A 403 -11.27 -7.27 -0.41
C GLU A 403 -11.42 -7.03 1.10
N PRO A 404 -11.18 -8.05 1.96
CA PRO A 404 -11.21 -7.87 3.40
C PRO A 404 -10.07 -6.98 3.91
N PHE A 405 -8.92 -6.94 3.21
CA PHE A 405 -7.70 -6.24 3.63
C PHE A 405 -7.31 -6.59 5.07
N GLY A 406 -7.28 -7.89 5.35
CA GLY A 406 -7.03 -8.50 6.65
C GLY A 406 -7.01 -10.03 6.54
N PRO A 407 -6.78 -10.76 7.66
CA PRO A 407 -6.51 -12.19 7.64
C PRO A 407 -7.78 -13.06 7.52
N ILE A 408 -8.65 -12.75 6.58
CA ILE A 408 -9.85 -13.54 6.28
C ILE A 408 -9.75 -14.07 4.86
N ASP A 409 -9.87 -15.39 4.71
CA ASP A 409 -9.91 -16.08 3.44
C ASP A 409 -11.30 -16.65 3.13
N SER A 410 -11.65 -16.62 1.85
CA SER A 410 -12.78 -17.36 1.31
C SER A 410 -12.30 -18.52 0.42
N ILE A 411 -12.86 -19.71 0.63
CA ILE A 411 -12.64 -20.87 -0.21
C ILE A 411 -13.93 -21.17 -0.97
N VAL A 412 -13.82 -21.33 -2.29
CA VAL A 412 -14.94 -21.67 -3.17
C VAL A 412 -14.62 -23.00 -3.84
N VAL A 413 -15.57 -23.93 -3.82
CA VAL A 413 -15.42 -25.24 -4.44
C VAL A 413 -16.17 -25.29 -5.76
N VAL A 414 -15.47 -25.76 -6.79
CA VAL A 414 -16.00 -25.84 -8.16
C VAL A 414 -15.76 -27.22 -8.76
N ASP A 415 -16.58 -27.59 -9.74
CA ASP A 415 -16.48 -28.86 -10.44
C ASP A 415 -15.93 -28.70 -11.85
N ARG A 416 -16.11 -27.53 -12.47
CA ARG A 416 -15.75 -27.24 -13.86
C ARG A 416 -14.81 -26.05 -13.97
N VAL A 417 -14.00 -26.01 -15.02
CA VAL A 417 -13.04 -24.94 -15.25
C VAL A 417 -13.72 -23.58 -15.51
N GLU A 418 -14.90 -23.59 -16.14
CA GLU A 418 -15.67 -22.37 -16.38
C GLU A 418 -16.18 -21.75 -15.07
N GLU A 419 -16.51 -22.60 -14.09
CA GLU A 419 -16.89 -22.14 -12.74
C GLU A 419 -15.69 -21.55 -12.01
N LEU A 420 -14.50 -22.18 -12.14
CA LEU A 420 -13.26 -21.66 -11.58
C LEU A 420 -12.95 -20.25 -12.14
N ILE A 421 -12.99 -20.08 -13.46
CA ILE A 421 -12.77 -18.80 -14.14
C ILE A 421 -13.80 -17.76 -13.68
N SER A 422 -15.09 -18.16 -13.63
CA SER A 422 -16.17 -17.27 -13.20
C SER A 422 -15.99 -16.79 -11.76
N GLU A 423 -15.62 -17.67 -10.82
CA GLU A 423 -15.40 -17.33 -9.42
C GLU A 423 -14.12 -16.49 -9.21
N MET A 424 -13.08 -16.70 -10.01
CA MET A 424 -11.87 -15.90 -9.98
C MET A 424 -12.07 -14.49 -10.58
N ASN A 425 -13.06 -14.31 -11.44
CA ASN A 425 -13.39 -13.03 -12.08
C ASN A 425 -14.49 -12.23 -11.38
N ILE A 426 -14.95 -12.66 -10.20
CA ILE A 426 -16.16 -12.12 -9.55
C ILE A 426 -16.05 -10.62 -9.20
N SER A 427 -14.86 -10.11 -8.92
CA SER A 427 -14.66 -8.71 -8.53
C SER A 427 -14.61 -7.72 -9.71
N ASN A 428 -14.83 -8.20 -10.94
CA ASN A 428 -14.70 -7.42 -12.17
C ASN A 428 -13.33 -6.78 -12.36
N GLY A 429 -12.28 -7.52 -12.06
CA GLY A 429 -10.88 -7.14 -12.26
C GLY A 429 -10.06 -7.15 -10.98
N ASN A 430 -8.84 -7.61 -11.12
CA ASN A 430 -7.89 -7.76 -10.03
C ASN A 430 -6.52 -7.17 -10.42
N LEU A 431 -5.68 -6.99 -9.41
CA LEU A 431 -4.26 -6.65 -9.61
C LEU A 431 -3.47 -7.91 -9.98
N VAL A 432 -3.69 -8.98 -9.22
CA VAL A 432 -2.98 -10.26 -9.42
C VAL A 432 -3.95 -11.43 -9.27
N SER A 433 -3.66 -12.54 -9.96
CA SER A 433 -4.26 -13.86 -9.71
C SER A 433 -3.23 -14.94 -9.99
N SER A 434 -3.47 -16.17 -9.53
CA SER A 434 -2.60 -17.31 -9.83
C SER A 434 -3.40 -18.58 -10.07
N ILE A 435 -2.82 -19.48 -10.86
CA ILE A 435 -3.32 -20.83 -11.10
C ILE A 435 -2.27 -21.83 -10.66
N ALA A 436 -2.66 -22.77 -9.81
CA ALA A 436 -1.90 -23.97 -9.49
C ALA A 436 -2.41 -25.10 -10.41
N CYS A 437 -1.56 -25.53 -11.33
CA CYS A 437 -1.84 -26.60 -12.29
C CYS A 437 -0.53 -27.21 -12.76
N ASP A 438 -0.45 -28.56 -12.77
CA ASP A 438 0.76 -29.27 -13.20
C ASP A 438 0.96 -29.22 -14.72
N ASP A 439 -0.13 -29.13 -15.50
CA ASP A 439 -0.04 -28.90 -16.94
C ASP A 439 0.06 -27.40 -17.29
N PRO A 440 1.23 -26.93 -17.78
CA PRO A 440 1.43 -25.52 -18.11
C PRO A 440 0.54 -25.00 -19.24
N THR A 441 0.02 -25.86 -20.10
CA THR A 441 -0.86 -25.48 -21.21
C THR A 441 -2.23 -25.14 -20.67
N THR A 442 -2.84 -26.02 -19.90
CA THR A 442 -4.10 -25.76 -19.21
C THR A 442 -4.00 -24.55 -18.29
N ALA A 443 -2.87 -24.39 -17.55
CA ALA A 443 -2.66 -23.22 -16.70
C ALA A 443 -2.67 -21.90 -17.50
N ARG A 444 -2.05 -21.87 -18.68
CA ARG A 444 -2.05 -20.68 -19.56
C ARG A 444 -3.42 -20.40 -20.15
N GLU A 445 -4.15 -21.44 -20.58
CA GLU A 445 -5.51 -21.31 -21.10
C GLU A 445 -6.45 -20.70 -20.06
N ILE A 446 -6.44 -21.25 -18.83
CA ILE A 446 -7.21 -20.67 -17.72
C ILE A 446 -6.77 -19.23 -17.44
N GLY A 447 -5.46 -19.01 -17.38
CA GLY A 447 -4.88 -17.69 -17.08
C GLY A 447 -5.28 -16.60 -18.09
N ALA A 448 -5.43 -16.95 -19.37
CA ALA A 448 -5.83 -16.04 -20.44
C ALA A 448 -7.27 -15.50 -20.28
N GLU A 449 -8.15 -16.26 -19.60
CA GLU A 449 -9.53 -15.89 -19.33
C GLU A 449 -9.71 -15.05 -18.04
N LEU A 450 -8.64 -14.87 -17.25
CA LEU A 450 -8.72 -14.13 -15.98
C LEU A 450 -8.62 -12.62 -16.20
N ARG A 451 -9.52 -11.89 -15.53
CA ARG A 451 -9.53 -10.41 -15.47
C ARG A 451 -8.56 -9.90 -14.42
N SER A 452 -7.31 -10.30 -14.52
CA SER A 452 -6.22 -9.89 -13.63
C SER A 452 -5.07 -9.31 -14.42
N PHE A 453 -4.44 -8.28 -13.88
CA PHE A 453 -3.34 -7.61 -14.60
C PHE A 453 -2.10 -8.51 -14.69
N LYS A 454 -1.76 -9.19 -13.59
CA LYS A 454 -0.71 -10.22 -13.60
C LYS A 454 -1.29 -11.57 -13.21
N VAL A 455 -0.97 -12.60 -13.99
CA VAL A 455 -1.34 -13.98 -13.68
C VAL A 455 -0.07 -14.79 -13.44
N GLY A 456 -0.04 -15.46 -12.26
CA GLY A 456 1.01 -16.40 -11.89
C GLY A 456 0.62 -17.83 -12.24
N ILE A 457 1.58 -18.64 -12.69
CA ILE A 457 1.41 -20.09 -12.84
C ILE A 457 2.28 -20.74 -11.77
N ASN A 458 1.66 -21.51 -10.89
CA ASN A 458 2.30 -22.21 -9.76
C ASN A 458 3.09 -21.29 -8.82
N GLN A 459 2.80 -19.99 -8.82
CA GLN A 459 3.43 -19.01 -7.95
C GLN A 459 2.50 -17.83 -7.69
N MET A 460 2.55 -17.27 -6.48
CA MET A 460 1.88 -16.01 -6.17
C MET A 460 2.61 -14.86 -6.84
N ARG A 461 1.86 -13.93 -7.43
CA ARG A 461 2.38 -12.70 -8.03
C ARG A 461 2.24 -11.52 -7.08
N SER A 462 3.07 -10.52 -7.30
CA SER A 462 3.03 -9.21 -6.63
C SER A 462 3.30 -8.12 -7.67
N ARG A 463 3.81 -6.95 -7.26
CA ARG A 463 4.23 -5.90 -8.21
C ARG A 463 5.25 -6.39 -9.23
N GLY A 464 6.15 -7.30 -8.86
CA GLY A 464 7.18 -7.84 -9.74
C GLY A 464 8.51 -7.08 -9.64
N ASP A 465 9.37 -7.26 -10.64
CA ASP A 465 10.67 -6.63 -10.73
C ASP A 465 10.57 -5.15 -11.14
N ASN A 466 11.67 -4.41 -10.99
CA ASN A 466 11.69 -2.95 -11.19
C ASN A 466 11.32 -2.53 -12.61
N ASP A 467 11.63 -3.34 -13.63
CA ASP A 467 11.33 -3.08 -15.04
C ASP A 467 9.93 -3.54 -15.45
N GLU A 468 9.24 -4.36 -14.63
CA GLU A 468 7.90 -4.85 -14.93
C GLU A 468 6.84 -3.76 -14.79
N VAL A 469 5.95 -3.68 -15.79
CA VAL A 469 4.74 -2.87 -15.70
C VAL A 469 3.83 -3.39 -14.60
N PHE A 470 3.20 -2.47 -13.87
CA PHE A 470 2.19 -2.78 -12.87
C PHE A 470 0.93 -1.95 -13.08
N GLY A 471 -0.20 -2.58 -12.90
CA GLY A 471 -1.52 -1.98 -13.06
C GLY A 471 -2.61 -2.89 -12.51
N GLY A 472 -3.82 -2.70 -12.97
CA GLY A 472 -4.98 -3.52 -12.62
C GLY A 472 -5.99 -3.55 -13.75
N MET A 473 -6.88 -4.53 -13.68
CA MET A 473 -7.98 -4.69 -14.62
C MET A 473 -9.30 -4.16 -14.05
N GLY A 474 -10.19 -3.71 -14.93
CA GLY A 474 -11.57 -3.37 -14.58
C GLY A 474 -11.68 -2.37 -13.41
N ALA A 475 -12.28 -2.81 -12.31
CA ALA A 475 -12.56 -1.97 -11.14
C ALA A 475 -11.36 -1.77 -10.20
N SER A 476 -10.26 -2.53 -10.37
CA SER A 476 -9.09 -2.44 -9.49
C SER A 476 -8.12 -1.34 -9.88
N TRP A 477 -8.28 -0.76 -11.08
CA TRP A 477 -7.40 0.30 -11.58
C TRP A 477 -8.11 1.23 -12.53
N LYS A 478 -7.73 2.51 -12.49
CA LYS A 478 -8.11 3.52 -13.48
C LYS A 478 -6.90 4.39 -13.84
N GLY A 479 -6.81 4.77 -15.11
CA GLY A 479 -5.75 5.63 -15.63
C GLY A 479 -4.47 4.90 -15.97
N CYS A 480 -3.33 5.61 -15.97
CA CYS A 480 -2.04 5.12 -16.39
C CYS A 480 -1.56 3.95 -15.52
N PHE A 481 -0.92 2.95 -16.16
CA PHE A 481 -0.16 1.94 -15.43
C PHE A 481 1.17 2.50 -14.96
N VAL A 482 1.80 1.81 -14.02
CA VAL A 482 3.07 2.19 -13.39
C VAL A 482 4.07 1.03 -13.45
N GLY A 483 5.25 1.18 -12.86
CA GLY A 483 6.33 0.20 -12.90
C GLY A 483 7.17 0.33 -14.18
N GLY A 484 8.46 0.06 -14.09
CA GLY A 484 9.38 0.24 -15.20
C GLY A 484 9.27 1.63 -15.82
N SER A 485 9.39 1.71 -17.13
CA SER A 485 9.25 2.97 -17.89
C SER A 485 7.86 3.60 -17.79
N TYR A 486 6.83 2.84 -17.43
CA TYR A 486 5.46 3.35 -17.36
C TYR A 486 5.26 4.34 -16.20
N LEU A 487 5.99 4.19 -15.10
CA LEU A 487 5.96 5.17 -14.01
C LEU A 487 6.46 6.53 -14.50
N VAL A 488 7.55 6.56 -15.26
CA VAL A 488 8.10 7.80 -15.85
C VAL A 488 7.13 8.37 -16.90
N GLN A 489 6.59 7.52 -17.78
CA GLN A 489 5.61 7.94 -18.78
C GLN A 489 4.33 8.51 -18.17
N SER A 490 3.89 7.99 -17.02
CA SER A 490 2.68 8.46 -16.34
C SER A 490 2.81 9.91 -15.82
N VAL A 491 4.03 10.40 -15.59
CA VAL A 491 4.33 11.73 -15.05
C VAL A 491 5.12 12.64 -16.00
N THR A 492 5.27 12.22 -17.26
CA THR A 492 5.90 12.99 -18.33
C THR A 492 5.08 12.92 -19.62
N CYS A 493 5.31 13.79 -20.58
CA CYS A 493 4.66 13.71 -21.91
C CYS A 493 5.67 13.90 -23.05
N SER A 494 5.42 13.20 -24.15
CA SER A 494 6.16 13.32 -25.42
C SER A 494 5.49 14.30 -26.38
N LYS A 495 4.17 14.49 -26.24
CA LYS A 495 3.35 15.43 -27.04
C LYS A 495 2.08 15.79 -26.28
N PRO A 496 1.48 16.98 -26.57
CA PRO A 496 0.17 17.35 -26.02
C PRO A 496 -0.89 16.27 -26.29
N GLY A 497 -1.74 16.00 -25.28
CA GLY A 497 -2.82 15.00 -25.40
C GLY A 497 -2.35 13.55 -25.48
N GLU A 498 -1.09 13.24 -25.14
CA GLU A 498 -0.61 11.86 -25.08
C GLU A 498 -1.44 11.04 -24.08
N ARG A 499 -1.92 9.86 -24.52
CA ARG A 499 -2.52 8.84 -23.64
C ARG A 499 -1.51 7.73 -23.38
N PRO A 500 -0.89 7.67 -22.19
CA PRO A 500 -0.03 6.56 -21.81
C PRO A 500 -0.81 5.25 -21.71
N TYR A 501 -0.09 4.15 -21.73
CA TYR A 501 -0.68 2.82 -21.52
C TYR A 501 -1.35 2.74 -20.14
N GLY A 502 -2.59 2.25 -20.12
CA GLY A 502 -3.39 2.23 -18.90
C GLY A 502 -4.80 1.68 -19.08
N ASN A 503 -5.55 1.66 -17.96
CA ASN A 503 -6.95 1.28 -17.91
C ASN A 503 -7.82 2.55 -17.81
N PHE A 504 -8.07 3.17 -18.95
CA PHE A 504 -8.91 4.37 -19.05
C PHE A 504 -10.37 3.98 -19.33
N PRO A 505 -11.34 4.67 -18.70
CA PRO A 505 -12.74 4.55 -19.12
C PRO A 505 -12.91 5.01 -20.57
N ASP A 506 -13.81 4.36 -21.28
CA ASP A 506 -14.26 4.87 -22.58
C ASP A 506 -15.28 5.99 -22.35
N TYR A 507 -14.82 7.22 -22.32
CA TYR A 507 -15.66 8.40 -22.09
C TYR A 507 -16.66 8.67 -23.21
N THR A 508 -16.46 8.08 -24.39
CA THR A 508 -17.42 8.22 -25.49
C THR A 508 -18.72 7.46 -25.25
N LEU A 509 -18.69 6.48 -24.33
CA LEU A 509 -19.87 5.71 -23.92
C LEU A 509 -20.64 6.34 -22.76
N LEU A 510 -20.15 7.43 -22.17
CA LEU A 510 -20.82 8.13 -21.09
C LEU A 510 -21.81 9.16 -21.65
N PRO A 511 -23.00 9.33 -21.04
CA PRO A 511 -23.93 10.37 -21.46
C PRO A 511 -23.29 11.74 -21.29
N GLU A 512 -23.53 12.63 -22.25
CA GLU A 512 -23.13 14.02 -22.14
C GLU A 512 -23.74 14.63 -20.86
N ARG A 513 -22.93 15.37 -20.09
CA ARG A 513 -23.45 16.13 -18.95
C ARG A 513 -24.40 17.19 -19.49
N ARG A 514 -25.65 17.13 -19.09
CA ARG A 514 -26.64 18.18 -19.31
C ARG A 514 -26.45 19.32 -18.31
#